data_cbff2aca7bbc882e26971d6d88a71e82
#
_entry.id   cbff2aca7bbc882e26971d6d88a71e82
#
_cell.length_a   1.000
_cell.length_b   1.000
_cell.length_c   1.000
_cell.angle_alpha   90.00
_cell.angle_beta   90.00
_cell.angle_gamma   90.00
#
_symmetry.space_group_name_H-M   'P 1'
#
loop_
_entity.id
_entity.type
_entity.pdbx_description
1 polymer ?
#
loop_
_entity_poly.entity_id
_entity_poly.type
_entity_poly.pdbx_seq_one_letter_code
_entity_poly.pdbx_strand_id
1 'polypeptide(L)'
;MIHKKIGAFIFQDVQNPNETKTTAVTLRLYALILSVYFLVLFCVCCFLRDVPSSLLTLICGILYVFAFRITYLNHTHFASIFSQLLTLLWITVFIQRFGWDCGVQHFLFVLLVLNFAVSFHRIRTKIFVGICTCAYRLLLYSYTRYHLPVIQLPTDASICIQTIDTLFIFAELITVMIIFTQNSQQMEHKLIRYNLELEHIASTDPLTGLFNRWQMYKRLETCISRYTQHKLQTLTVAMGDIDFFKHVNDTYGHDAGDEVLRTLSRLFCTVIGEKGEVCRWGGEEFLFVFPGMDMEEVQLLMSDLLDDIR
;
A
#
# COMPACT_ATOMS: atom_id res chain seq x y z
N MET A 1 14.31 -26.48 0.31
CA MET A 1 14.75 -25.86 1.59
C MET A 1 15.61 -24.61 1.36
N ILE A 2 16.56 -24.62 0.41
CA ILE A 2 17.43 -23.47 0.07
C ILE A 2 16.63 -22.26 -0.46
N HIS A 3 15.67 -22.46 -1.39
CA HIS A 3 14.84 -21.39 -1.92
C HIS A 3 14.03 -20.62 -0.85
N LYS A 4 13.49 -21.33 0.17
CA LYS A 4 12.79 -20.66 1.29
C LYS A 4 13.71 -19.81 2.15
N LYS A 5 14.98 -20.23 2.35
CA LYS A 5 15.97 -19.46 3.11
C LYS A 5 16.45 -18.23 2.37
N ILE A 6 16.69 -18.33 1.05
CA ILE A 6 17.09 -17.20 0.20
C ILE A 6 15.95 -16.17 0.12
N GLY A 7 14.71 -16.64 -0.08
CA GLY A 7 13.54 -15.76 -0.06
C GLY A 7 13.39 -15.03 1.28
N ALA A 8 13.46 -15.75 2.40
CA ALA A 8 13.40 -15.15 3.74
C ALA A 8 14.49 -14.09 3.98
N PHE A 9 15.69 -14.31 3.42
CA PHE A 9 16.80 -13.36 3.52
C PHE A 9 16.53 -12.08 2.71
N ILE A 10 16.11 -12.19 1.45
CA ILE A 10 15.83 -11.03 0.58
C ILE A 10 14.66 -10.21 1.12
N PHE A 11 13.60 -10.86 1.60
CA PHE A 11 12.38 -10.23 2.12
C PHE A 11 12.43 -9.89 3.62
N GLN A 12 13.61 -9.96 4.24
CA GLN A 12 13.80 -9.56 5.63
C GLN A 12 13.38 -8.10 5.84
N ASP A 13 12.69 -7.85 6.96
CA ASP A 13 12.22 -6.51 7.32
C ASP A 13 13.38 -5.57 7.70
N VAL A 14 13.11 -4.27 7.65
CA VAL A 14 14.07 -3.23 8.03
C VAL A 14 13.81 -2.85 9.49
N GLN A 15 14.85 -2.68 10.27
CA GLN A 15 14.74 -2.31 11.69
C GLN A 15 14.49 -0.81 11.89
N ASN A 16 14.76 0.01 10.87
CA ASN A 16 14.58 1.46 10.95
C ASN A 16 13.11 1.85 10.64
N PRO A 17 12.38 2.50 11.56
CA PRO A 17 10.98 2.88 11.36
C PRO A 17 10.77 3.90 10.23
N ASN A 18 11.80 4.62 9.83
CA ASN A 18 11.75 5.60 8.73
C ASN A 18 11.95 4.97 7.34
N GLU A 19 12.24 3.68 7.28
CA GLU A 19 12.49 2.94 6.04
C GLU A 19 11.38 1.92 5.79
N THR A 20 10.90 1.85 4.56
CA THR A 20 9.87 0.87 4.22
C THR A 20 10.50 -0.45 3.75
N LYS A 21 9.91 -1.56 4.18
CA LYS A 21 10.29 -2.90 3.73
C LYS A 21 10.33 -3.00 2.20
N THR A 22 9.32 -2.42 1.55
CA THR A 22 9.18 -2.41 0.08
C THR A 22 10.40 -1.77 -0.59
N THR A 23 10.85 -0.61 -0.09
CA THR A 23 12.03 0.08 -0.60
C THR A 23 13.29 -0.76 -0.46
N ALA A 24 13.51 -1.37 0.72
CA ALA A 24 14.66 -2.22 0.95
C ALA A 24 14.69 -3.45 0.03
N VAL A 25 13.55 -4.13 -0.12
CA VAL A 25 13.41 -5.28 -1.02
C VAL A 25 13.66 -4.89 -2.47
N THR A 26 13.11 -3.76 -2.92
CA THR A 26 13.34 -3.23 -4.27
C THR A 26 14.84 -3.01 -4.53
N LEU A 27 15.53 -2.34 -3.61
CA LEU A 27 16.96 -2.06 -3.74
C LEU A 27 17.81 -3.33 -3.67
N ARG A 28 17.43 -4.32 -2.85
CA ARG A 28 18.11 -5.61 -2.76
C ARG A 28 18.03 -6.38 -4.07
N LEU A 29 16.82 -6.49 -4.65
CA LEU A 29 16.63 -7.18 -5.92
C LEU A 29 17.31 -6.44 -7.07
N TYR A 30 17.22 -5.11 -7.11
CA TYR A 30 17.95 -4.27 -8.06
C TYR A 30 19.45 -4.53 -7.99
N ALA A 31 20.05 -4.42 -6.81
CA ALA A 31 21.49 -4.65 -6.64
C ALA A 31 21.91 -6.09 -6.98
N LEU A 32 21.09 -7.08 -6.69
CA LEU A 32 21.35 -8.48 -6.99
C LEU A 32 21.35 -8.73 -8.51
N ILE A 33 20.32 -8.26 -9.22
CA ILE A 33 20.21 -8.42 -10.67
C ILE A 33 21.38 -7.73 -11.36
N LEU A 34 21.74 -6.50 -10.95
CA LEU A 34 22.88 -5.80 -11.53
C LEU A 34 24.23 -6.47 -11.17
N SER A 35 24.38 -7.07 -10.00
CA SER A 35 25.57 -7.85 -9.69
C SER A 35 25.77 -9.01 -10.66
N VAL A 36 24.69 -9.72 -11.00
CA VAL A 36 24.69 -10.79 -12.01
C VAL A 36 24.96 -10.25 -13.42
N TYR A 37 24.30 -9.12 -13.77
CA TYR A 37 24.54 -8.45 -15.03
C TYR A 37 26.02 -8.09 -15.23
N PHE A 38 26.66 -7.47 -14.24
CA PHE A 38 28.07 -7.08 -14.31
C PHE A 38 29.01 -8.29 -14.39
N LEU A 39 28.64 -9.42 -13.78
CA LEU A 39 29.40 -10.66 -13.93
C LEU A 39 29.33 -11.19 -15.38
N VAL A 40 28.15 -11.17 -15.99
CA VAL A 40 27.95 -11.56 -17.40
C VAL A 40 28.74 -10.61 -18.34
N LEU A 41 28.59 -9.30 -18.11
CA LEU A 41 29.28 -8.29 -18.92
C LEU A 41 30.82 -8.37 -18.77
N PHE A 42 31.31 -8.69 -17.58
CA PHE A 42 32.73 -8.99 -17.35
C PHE A 42 33.23 -10.13 -18.24
N CYS A 43 32.47 -11.25 -18.34
CA CYS A 43 32.83 -12.35 -19.24
C CYS A 43 32.86 -11.92 -20.70
N VAL A 44 31.90 -11.09 -21.13
CA VAL A 44 31.87 -10.54 -22.51
C VAL A 44 33.09 -9.64 -22.77
N CYS A 45 33.43 -8.73 -21.86
CA CYS A 45 34.60 -7.86 -21.98
C CYS A 45 35.93 -8.66 -22.00
N CYS A 46 36.03 -9.73 -21.21
CA CYS A 46 37.18 -10.63 -21.26
C CYS A 46 37.29 -11.34 -22.62
N PHE A 47 36.17 -11.79 -23.19
CA PHE A 47 36.13 -12.39 -24.53
C PHE A 47 36.58 -11.40 -25.62
N LEU A 48 36.17 -10.12 -25.48
CA LEU A 48 36.60 -9.03 -26.35
C LEU A 48 38.07 -8.61 -26.13
N ARG A 49 38.75 -9.17 -25.15
CA ARG A 49 40.12 -8.84 -24.74
C ARG A 49 40.32 -7.37 -24.37
N ASP A 50 39.27 -6.71 -23.91
CA ASP A 50 39.35 -5.32 -23.43
C ASP A 50 39.55 -5.31 -21.91
N VAL A 51 40.82 -5.27 -21.48
CA VAL A 51 41.19 -5.31 -20.07
C VAL A 51 40.59 -4.16 -19.27
N PRO A 52 40.60 -2.88 -19.71
CA PRO A 52 40.04 -1.81 -18.93
C PRO A 52 38.52 -1.94 -18.68
N SER A 53 37.75 -2.37 -19.67
CA SER A 53 36.30 -2.59 -19.49
C SER A 53 36.03 -3.82 -18.65
N SER A 54 36.85 -4.87 -18.74
CA SER A 54 36.77 -6.05 -17.84
C SER A 54 36.99 -5.64 -16.38
N LEU A 55 38.01 -4.83 -16.10
CA LEU A 55 38.24 -4.33 -14.74
C LEU A 55 37.11 -3.43 -14.24
N LEU A 56 36.63 -2.53 -15.08
CA LEU A 56 35.51 -1.65 -14.74
C LEU A 56 34.26 -2.43 -14.37
N THR A 57 33.87 -3.41 -15.19
CA THR A 57 32.69 -4.24 -14.93
C THR A 57 32.81 -5.09 -13.69
N LEU A 58 34.02 -5.64 -13.43
CA LEU A 58 34.30 -6.40 -12.20
C LEU A 58 34.16 -5.50 -10.96
N ILE A 59 34.75 -4.29 -10.98
CA ILE A 59 34.66 -3.32 -9.88
C ILE A 59 33.17 -2.94 -9.66
N CYS A 60 32.43 -2.63 -10.72
CA CYS A 60 31.00 -2.32 -10.62
C CYS A 60 30.23 -3.48 -9.97
N GLY A 61 30.46 -4.72 -10.40
CA GLY A 61 29.82 -5.90 -9.80
C GLY A 61 30.07 -6.02 -8.29
N ILE A 62 31.33 -5.84 -7.87
CA ILE A 62 31.71 -5.85 -6.43
C ILE A 62 30.99 -4.72 -5.68
N LEU A 63 30.94 -3.52 -6.25
CA LEU A 63 30.27 -2.37 -5.64
C LEU A 63 28.76 -2.57 -5.52
N TYR A 64 28.11 -3.32 -6.45
CA TYR A 64 26.71 -3.68 -6.33
C TYR A 64 26.46 -4.74 -5.25
N VAL A 65 27.37 -5.70 -5.05
CA VAL A 65 27.33 -6.62 -3.90
C VAL A 65 27.46 -5.83 -2.59
N PHE A 66 28.33 -4.82 -2.54
CA PHE A 66 28.45 -3.92 -1.40
C PHE A 66 27.15 -3.12 -1.17
N ALA A 67 26.54 -2.54 -2.22
CA ALA A 67 25.27 -1.84 -2.14
C ALA A 67 24.17 -2.75 -1.59
N PHE A 68 24.10 -4.00 -2.05
CA PHE A 68 23.20 -5.02 -1.52
C PHE A 68 23.37 -5.21 -0.01
N ARG A 69 24.61 -5.33 0.48
CA ARG A 69 24.91 -5.50 1.92
C ARG A 69 24.51 -4.29 2.75
N ILE A 70 24.69 -3.08 2.24
CA ILE A 70 24.34 -1.83 2.93
C ILE A 70 22.83 -1.77 3.23
N THR A 71 21.97 -2.32 2.39
CA THR A 71 20.52 -2.35 2.64
C THR A 71 20.11 -3.09 3.91
N TYR A 72 20.97 -3.98 4.43
CA TYR A 72 20.75 -4.70 5.70
C TYR A 72 21.27 -3.92 6.93
N LEU A 73 22.07 -2.88 6.71
CA LEU A 73 22.61 -2.02 7.76
C LEU A 73 21.71 -0.81 8.04
N ASN A 74 20.46 -0.82 7.58
CA ASN A 74 19.49 0.26 7.70
C ASN A 74 19.94 1.59 7.07
N HIS A 75 20.68 1.52 5.96
CA HIS A 75 21.13 2.65 5.16
C HIS A 75 20.59 2.57 3.72
N THR A 76 19.31 2.27 3.56
CA THR A 76 18.67 2.10 2.24
C THR A 76 18.70 3.37 1.41
N HIS A 77 18.60 4.53 2.06
CA HIS A 77 18.72 5.83 1.39
C HIS A 77 20.11 6.01 0.74
N PHE A 78 21.16 5.72 1.50
CA PHE A 78 22.54 5.76 0.99
C PHE A 78 22.74 4.73 -0.12
N ALA A 79 22.28 3.49 0.06
CA ALA A 79 22.36 2.45 -0.95
C ALA A 79 21.67 2.85 -2.27
N SER A 80 20.52 3.54 -2.20
CA SER A 80 19.81 4.04 -3.37
C SER A 80 20.63 5.09 -4.14
N ILE A 81 21.11 6.13 -3.47
CA ILE A 81 21.90 7.20 -4.09
C ILE A 81 23.20 6.62 -4.67
N PHE A 82 23.90 5.79 -3.89
CA PHE A 82 25.13 5.16 -4.29
C PHE A 82 24.95 4.31 -5.57
N SER A 83 23.92 3.47 -5.61
CA SER A 83 23.61 2.64 -6.78
C SER A 83 23.28 3.47 -8.02
N GLN A 84 22.50 4.56 -7.86
CA GLN A 84 22.15 5.44 -8.98
C GLN A 84 23.39 6.16 -9.54
N LEU A 85 24.25 6.71 -8.68
CA LEU A 85 25.48 7.37 -9.09
C LEU A 85 26.46 6.39 -9.76
N LEU A 86 26.57 5.18 -9.22
CA LEU A 86 27.39 4.12 -9.80
C LEU A 86 26.92 3.74 -11.20
N THR A 87 25.61 3.58 -11.38
CA THR A 87 25.04 3.30 -12.72
C THR A 87 25.32 4.43 -13.71
N LEU A 88 25.13 5.70 -13.31
CA LEU A 88 25.40 6.85 -14.16
C LEU A 88 26.88 6.92 -14.58
N LEU A 89 27.78 6.72 -13.62
CA LEU A 89 29.23 6.70 -13.89
C LEU A 89 29.60 5.59 -14.87
N TRP A 90 29.09 4.37 -14.63
CA TRP A 90 29.34 3.24 -15.50
C TRP A 90 28.80 3.47 -16.93
N ILE A 91 27.55 3.96 -17.08
CA ILE A 91 26.97 4.30 -18.39
C ILE A 91 27.86 5.29 -19.12
N THR A 92 28.34 6.35 -18.44
CA THR A 92 29.21 7.37 -19.04
C THR A 92 30.48 6.76 -19.61
N VAL A 93 31.19 6.01 -18.79
CA VAL A 93 32.49 5.41 -19.18
C VAL A 93 32.30 4.38 -20.28
N PHE A 94 31.23 3.59 -20.20
CA PHE A 94 30.97 2.53 -21.18
C PHE A 94 30.59 3.11 -22.56
N ILE A 95 29.78 4.18 -22.59
CA ILE A 95 29.42 4.91 -23.83
C ILE A 95 30.66 5.60 -24.44
N GLN A 96 31.54 6.20 -23.64
CA GLN A 96 32.78 6.79 -24.15
C GLN A 96 33.68 5.75 -24.78
N ARG A 97 33.71 4.52 -24.26
CA ARG A 97 34.55 3.46 -24.78
C ARG A 97 33.98 2.79 -26.04
N PHE A 98 32.70 2.42 -26.02
CA PHE A 98 32.07 1.58 -27.06
C PHE A 98 31.06 2.33 -27.93
N GLY A 99 30.76 3.58 -27.63
CA GLY A 99 29.80 4.38 -28.39
C GLY A 99 28.34 4.10 -27.99
N TRP A 100 27.45 4.72 -28.76
CA TRP A 100 26.00 4.61 -28.53
C TRP A 100 25.45 3.23 -28.83
N ASP A 101 26.06 2.52 -29.80
CA ASP A 101 25.59 1.23 -30.27
C ASP A 101 25.82 0.07 -29.28
N CYS A 102 26.43 0.33 -28.14
CA CYS A 102 26.51 -0.66 -27.05
C CYS A 102 25.20 -0.90 -26.31
N GLY A 103 24.22 0.05 -26.35
CA GLY A 103 22.88 -0.16 -25.77
C GLY A 103 22.73 0.23 -24.30
N VAL A 104 23.82 0.39 -23.55
CA VAL A 104 23.80 0.61 -22.07
C VAL A 104 23.04 1.88 -21.62
N GLN A 105 22.82 2.85 -22.50
CA GLN A 105 22.03 4.05 -22.24
C GLN A 105 20.57 3.73 -21.87
N HIS A 106 20.07 2.55 -22.20
CA HIS A 106 18.72 2.15 -21.86
C HIS A 106 18.52 1.86 -20.36
N PHE A 107 19.60 1.62 -19.60
CA PHE A 107 19.54 1.53 -18.14
C PHE A 107 19.10 2.85 -17.47
N LEU A 108 19.17 3.99 -18.17
CA LEU A 108 18.57 5.25 -17.69
C LEU A 108 17.05 5.16 -17.48
N PHE A 109 16.35 4.31 -18.24
CA PHE A 109 14.93 4.06 -18.00
C PHE A 109 14.69 3.29 -16.70
N VAL A 110 15.57 2.33 -16.40
CA VAL A 110 15.51 1.60 -15.11
C VAL A 110 15.75 2.57 -13.95
N LEU A 111 16.74 3.45 -14.06
CA LEU A 111 16.99 4.49 -13.04
C LEU A 111 15.80 5.41 -12.84
N LEU A 112 15.13 5.81 -13.93
CA LEU A 112 13.92 6.63 -13.87
C LEU A 112 12.81 5.91 -13.10
N VAL A 113 12.52 4.66 -13.44
CA VAL A 113 11.49 3.85 -12.77
C VAL A 113 11.85 3.63 -11.30
N LEU A 114 13.11 3.30 -11.00
CA LEU A 114 13.60 3.12 -9.63
C LEU A 114 13.44 4.39 -8.79
N ASN A 115 13.74 5.56 -9.37
CA ASN A 115 13.56 6.85 -8.69
C ASN A 115 12.10 7.09 -8.26
N PHE A 116 11.11 6.65 -9.06
CA PHE A 116 9.70 6.73 -8.69
C PHE A 116 9.26 5.63 -7.72
N ALA A 117 9.80 4.42 -7.84
CA ALA A 117 9.48 3.29 -6.98
C ALA A 117 9.99 3.45 -5.54
N VAL A 118 11.11 4.13 -5.34
CA VAL A 118 11.72 4.36 -4.03
C VAL A 118 11.09 5.56 -3.33
N SER A 119 10.63 5.37 -2.09
CA SER A 119 9.74 6.31 -1.38
C SER A 119 10.44 7.46 -0.63
N PHE A 120 11.76 7.67 -0.80
CA PHE A 120 12.51 8.62 0.04
C PHE A 120 12.27 10.10 -0.23
N HIS A 121 11.79 10.48 -1.42
CA HIS A 121 11.74 11.87 -1.85
C HIS A 121 10.32 12.36 -2.11
N ARG A 122 10.13 13.67 -1.91
CA ARG A 122 8.89 14.34 -2.32
C ARG A 122 8.73 14.25 -3.84
N ILE A 123 7.50 14.22 -4.33
CA ILE A 123 7.20 14.12 -5.76
C ILE A 123 7.93 15.16 -6.63
N ARG A 124 8.08 16.39 -6.13
CA ARG A 124 8.82 17.45 -6.82
C ARG A 124 10.28 17.07 -7.07
N THR A 125 10.95 16.46 -6.08
CA THR A 125 12.33 15.98 -6.21
C THR A 125 12.42 14.85 -7.23
N LYS A 126 11.47 13.92 -7.22
CA LYS A 126 11.41 12.81 -8.18
C LYS A 126 11.26 13.31 -9.61
N ILE A 127 10.38 14.29 -9.84
CA ILE A 127 10.19 14.94 -11.14
C ILE A 127 11.48 15.64 -11.57
N PHE A 128 12.12 16.38 -10.68
CA PHE A 128 13.37 17.07 -10.99
C PHE A 128 14.48 16.09 -11.39
N VAL A 129 14.68 15.01 -10.62
CA VAL A 129 15.65 13.95 -10.97
C VAL A 129 15.30 13.29 -12.30
N GLY A 130 14.02 13.07 -12.60
CA GLY A 130 13.57 12.54 -13.88
C GLY A 130 13.93 13.46 -15.06
N ILE A 131 13.71 14.76 -14.91
CA ILE A 131 14.10 15.76 -15.94
C ILE A 131 15.61 15.76 -16.12
N CYS A 132 16.39 15.73 -15.02
CA CYS A 132 17.86 15.66 -15.08
C CYS A 132 18.34 14.38 -15.78
N THR A 133 17.70 13.23 -15.54
CA THR A 133 18.03 11.96 -16.19
C THR A 133 17.75 12.02 -17.71
N CYS A 134 16.64 12.65 -18.11
CA CYS A 134 16.30 12.87 -19.52
C CYS A 134 17.34 13.81 -20.19
N ALA A 135 17.64 14.93 -19.57
CA ALA A 135 18.65 15.88 -20.07
C ALA A 135 20.03 15.20 -20.18
N TYR A 136 20.42 14.41 -19.18
CA TYR A 136 21.65 13.64 -19.21
C TYR A 136 21.72 12.66 -20.37
N ARG A 137 20.63 11.94 -20.68
CA ARG A 137 20.54 11.05 -21.84
C ARG A 137 20.74 11.81 -23.15
N LEU A 138 20.15 13.01 -23.30
CA LEU A 138 20.31 13.85 -24.47
C LEU A 138 21.75 14.38 -24.62
N LEU A 139 22.40 14.74 -23.50
CA LEU A 139 23.80 15.15 -23.48
C LEU A 139 24.73 14.01 -23.93
N LEU A 140 24.52 12.79 -23.42
CA LEU A 140 25.28 11.61 -23.84
C LEU A 140 25.11 11.31 -25.31
N TYR A 141 23.86 11.40 -25.82
CA TYR A 141 23.59 11.22 -27.24
C TYR A 141 24.30 12.26 -28.10
N SER A 142 24.21 13.55 -27.71
CA SER A 142 24.92 14.64 -28.39
C SER A 142 26.42 14.43 -28.37
N TYR A 143 26.98 14.03 -27.23
CA TYR A 143 28.43 13.73 -27.11
C TYR A 143 28.88 12.69 -28.13
N THR A 144 28.14 11.59 -28.28
CA THR A 144 28.52 10.51 -29.21
C THR A 144 28.42 10.91 -30.71
N ARG A 145 27.75 12.01 -31.05
CA ARG A 145 27.70 12.55 -32.39
C ARG A 145 28.98 13.30 -32.80
N TYR A 146 29.69 13.85 -31.82
CA TYR A 146 30.90 14.64 -32.05
C TYR A 146 32.19 13.92 -31.67
N HIS A 147 32.08 12.79 -30.92
CA HIS A 147 33.23 12.02 -30.46
C HIS A 147 33.11 10.55 -30.87
N LEU A 148 34.14 10.05 -31.51
CA LEU A 148 34.22 8.62 -31.86
C LEU A 148 34.50 7.79 -30.60
N PRO A 149 33.96 6.56 -30.52
CA PRO A 149 34.25 5.64 -29.41
C PRO A 149 35.74 5.23 -29.45
N VAL A 150 36.27 4.92 -28.27
CA VAL A 150 37.66 4.45 -28.12
C VAL A 150 37.85 3.11 -28.84
N ILE A 151 36.81 2.27 -28.81
CA ILE A 151 36.80 0.94 -29.46
C ILE A 151 35.53 0.84 -30.31
N GLN A 152 35.73 0.53 -31.58
CA GLN A 152 34.62 0.20 -32.48
C GLN A 152 34.26 -1.28 -32.26
N LEU A 153 33.04 -1.54 -31.76
CA LEU A 153 32.56 -2.89 -31.58
C LEU A 153 32.25 -3.55 -32.92
N PRO A 154 32.67 -4.81 -33.14
CA PRO A 154 32.13 -5.62 -34.21
C PRO A 154 30.61 -5.73 -34.09
N THR A 155 29.91 -5.82 -35.22
CA THR A 155 28.45 -5.88 -35.24
C THR A 155 27.89 -7.00 -34.37
N ASP A 156 28.49 -8.19 -34.40
CA ASP A 156 28.04 -9.33 -33.59
C ASP A 156 28.23 -9.09 -32.08
N ALA A 157 29.33 -8.44 -31.67
CA ALA A 157 29.55 -8.07 -30.31
C ALA A 157 28.55 -7.01 -29.79
N SER A 158 28.25 -6.03 -30.64
CA SER A 158 27.22 -5.02 -30.36
C SER A 158 25.84 -5.65 -30.16
N ILE A 159 25.42 -6.56 -31.05
CA ILE A 159 24.16 -7.28 -30.96
C ILE A 159 24.13 -8.13 -29.66
N CYS A 160 25.24 -8.82 -29.33
CA CYS A 160 25.32 -9.62 -28.13
C CYS A 160 25.13 -8.77 -26.85
N ILE A 161 25.85 -7.63 -26.73
CA ILE A 161 25.74 -6.74 -25.60
C ILE A 161 24.32 -6.18 -25.50
N GLN A 162 23.75 -5.64 -26.59
CA GLN A 162 22.39 -5.10 -26.62
C GLN A 162 21.34 -6.15 -26.23
N THR A 163 21.52 -7.41 -26.62
CA THR A 163 20.61 -8.49 -26.25
C THR A 163 20.67 -8.76 -24.75
N ILE A 164 21.88 -8.84 -24.18
CA ILE A 164 22.09 -8.99 -22.74
C ILE A 164 21.47 -7.82 -22.00
N ASP A 165 21.76 -6.58 -22.39
CA ASP A 165 21.22 -5.36 -21.80
C ASP A 165 19.69 -5.39 -21.79
N THR A 166 19.09 -5.72 -22.91
CA THR A 166 17.63 -5.80 -23.06
C THR A 166 17.04 -6.80 -22.08
N LEU A 167 17.60 -8.02 -21.98
CA LEU A 167 17.11 -9.03 -21.05
C LEU A 167 17.16 -8.56 -19.59
N PHE A 168 18.28 -7.96 -19.18
CA PHE A 168 18.45 -7.48 -17.81
C PHE A 168 17.59 -6.25 -17.51
N ILE A 169 17.43 -5.31 -18.43
CA ILE A 169 16.53 -4.16 -18.30
C ILE A 169 15.09 -4.61 -18.13
N PHE A 170 14.60 -5.55 -18.94
CA PHE A 170 13.26 -6.10 -18.78
C PHE A 170 13.09 -6.84 -17.45
N ALA A 171 14.09 -7.65 -17.04
CA ALA A 171 14.07 -8.32 -15.74
C ALA A 171 13.95 -7.32 -14.58
N GLU A 172 14.72 -6.23 -14.61
CA GLU A 172 14.65 -5.15 -13.62
C GLU A 172 13.30 -4.45 -13.62
N LEU A 173 12.80 -4.03 -14.79
CA LEU A 173 11.52 -3.33 -14.90
C LEU A 173 10.36 -4.21 -14.41
N ILE A 174 10.34 -5.48 -14.80
CA ILE A 174 9.33 -6.44 -14.34
C ILE A 174 9.40 -6.60 -12.82
N THR A 175 10.60 -6.76 -12.27
CA THR A 175 10.81 -6.92 -10.82
C THR A 175 10.29 -5.70 -10.05
N VAL A 176 10.66 -4.49 -10.45
CA VAL A 176 10.20 -3.25 -9.81
C VAL A 176 8.68 -3.11 -9.93
N MET A 177 8.12 -3.43 -11.11
CA MET A 177 6.68 -3.33 -11.35
C MET A 177 5.87 -4.33 -10.50
N ILE A 178 6.34 -5.58 -10.37
CA ILE A 178 5.72 -6.58 -9.48
C ILE A 178 5.68 -6.08 -8.04
N ILE A 179 6.81 -5.60 -7.52
CA ILE A 179 6.89 -5.11 -6.13
C ILE A 179 5.97 -3.89 -5.94
N PHE A 180 5.99 -2.95 -6.89
CA PHE A 180 5.14 -1.76 -6.84
C PHE A 180 3.65 -2.12 -6.83
N THR A 181 3.23 -3.03 -7.73
CA THR A 181 1.84 -3.48 -7.83
C THR A 181 1.39 -4.19 -6.55
N GLN A 182 2.21 -5.09 -6.01
CA GLN A 182 1.90 -5.80 -4.75
C GLN A 182 1.77 -4.81 -3.58
N ASN A 183 2.67 -3.83 -3.47
CA ASN A 183 2.62 -2.82 -2.42
C ASN A 183 1.36 -1.94 -2.54
N SER A 184 1.01 -1.53 -3.76
CA SER A 184 -0.20 -0.73 -4.03
C SER A 184 -1.47 -1.46 -3.62
N GLN A 185 -1.61 -2.74 -4.00
CA GLN A 185 -2.73 -3.58 -3.61
C GLN A 185 -2.82 -3.78 -2.09
N GLN A 186 -1.69 -4.01 -1.41
CA GLN A 186 -1.69 -4.13 0.05
C GLN A 186 -2.13 -2.84 0.76
N MET A 187 -1.73 -1.68 0.24
CA MET A 187 -2.14 -0.38 0.78
C MET A 187 -3.63 -0.14 0.56
N GLU A 188 -4.16 -0.47 -0.60
CA GLU A 188 -5.59 -0.38 -0.91
C GLU A 188 -6.42 -1.26 0.04
N HIS A 189 -6.04 -2.53 0.23
CA HIS A 189 -6.71 -3.42 1.18
C HIS A 189 -6.67 -2.91 2.63
N LYS A 190 -5.55 -2.34 3.07
CA LYS A 190 -5.45 -1.72 4.39
C LYS A 190 -6.39 -0.53 4.52
N LEU A 191 -6.46 0.32 3.50
CA LEU A 191 -7.33 1.50 3.49
C LEU A 191 -8.81 1.09 3.57
N ILE A 192 -9.23 0.09 2.80
CA ILE A 192 -10.59 -0.46 2.84
C ILE A 192 -10.88 -0.99 4.25
N ARG A 193 -9.97 -1.76 4.84
CA ARG A 193 -10.16 -2.29 6.21
C ARG A 193 -10.32 -1.17 7.25
N TYR A 194 -9.45 -0.16 7.22
CA TYR A 194 -9.56 0.97 8.14
C TYR A 194 -10.86 1.75 7.96
N ASN A 195 -11.33 1.92 6.72
CA ASN A 195 -12.62 2.55 6.47
C ASN A 195 -13.77 1.74 7.07
N LEU A 196 -13.77 0.40 6.91
CA LEU A 196 -14.77 -0.47 7.51
C LEU A 196 -14.73 -0.44 9.05
N GLU A 197 -13.54 -0.42 9.66
CA GLU A 197 -13.37 -0.27 11.11
C GLU A 197 -13.90 1.09 11.60
N LEU A 198 -13.60 2.17 10.89
CA LEU A 198 -14.11 3.51 11.21
C LEU A 198 -15.65 3.57 11.08
N GLU A 199 -16.23 2.97 10.05
CA GLU A 199 -17.67 2.85 9.89
C GLU A 199 -18.31 2.04 11.03
N HIS A 200 -17.68 0.94 11.46
CA HIS A 200 -18.16 0.14 12.59
C HIS A 200 -18.12 0.94 13.89
N ILE A 201 -17.00 1.61 14.20
CA ILE A 201 -16.87 2.45 15.41
C ILE A 201 -17.87 3.61 15.37
N ALA A 202 -18.13 4.19 14.19
CA ALA A 202 -19.07 5.28 14.00
C ALA A 202 -20.53 4.82 13.88
N SER A 203 -20.85 3.53 13.92
CA SER A 203 -22.19 2.98 13.71
C SER A 203 -22.93 2.57 14.98
N THR A 204 -22.20 2.34 16.06
CA THR A 204 -22.74 1.87 17.35
C THR A 204 -22.51 2.87 18.48
N ASP A 205 -23.37 2.87 19.46
CA ASP A 205 -23.17 3.57 20.74
C ASP A 205 -22.19 2.78 21.62
N PRO A 206 -21.10 3.39 22.09
CA PRO A 206 -20.04 2.65 22.81
C PRO A 206 -20.45 2.12 24.19
N LEU A 207 -21.51 2.68 24.80
CA LEU A 207 -22.01 2.25 26.10
C LEU A 207 -22.93 1.04 25.98
N THR A 208 -23.85 1.08 25.02
CA THR A 208 -24.94 0.12 24.89
C THR A 208 -24.70 -0.95 23.82
N GLY A 209 -23.81 -0.71 22.85
CA GLY A 209 -23.60 -1.58 21.69
C GLY A 209 -24.70 -1.53 20.63
N LEU A 210 -25.81 -0.82 20.90
CA LEU A 210 -26.89 -0.59 19.94
C LEU A 210 -26.41 0.30 18.79
N PHE A 211 -27.19 0.37 17.71
CA PHE A 211 -26.94 1.39 16.70
C PHE A 211 -26.97 2.79 17.34
N ASN A 212 -26.11 3.66 16.87
CA ASN A 212 -26.20 5.06 17.22
C ASN A 212 -27.20 5.79 16.30
N ARG A 213 -27.55 7.02 16.67
CA ARG A 213 -28.51 7.86 15.95
C ARG A 213 -28.14 8.01 14.46
N TRP A 214 -26.86 8.16 14.12
CA TRP A 214 -26.41 8.35 12.73
C TRP A 214 -26.63 7.09 11.87
N GLN A 215 -26.29 5.93 12.41
CA GLN A 215 -26.50 4.66 11.70
C GLN A 215 -28.00 4.38 11.53
N MET A 216 -28.82 4.70 12.52
CA MET A 216 -30.25 4.51 12.43
C MET A 216 -30.88 5.41 11.36
N TYR A 217 -30.42 6.64 11.19
CA TYR A 217 -30.85 7.49 10.09
C TYR A 217 -30.61 6.84 8.72
N LYS A 218 -29.44 6.31 8.48
CA LYS A 218 -29.11 5.62 7.22
C LYS A 218 -30.01 4.40 6.96
N ARG A 219 -30.29 3.65 8.03
CA ARG A 219 -31.19 2.48 7.94
C ARG A 219 -32.62 2.89 7.67
N LEU A 220 -33.11 3.92 8.34
CA LEU A 220 -34.42 4.51 8.07
C LEU A 220 -34.55 5.00 6.63
N GLU A 221 -33.59 5.73 6.10
CA GLU A 221 -33.58 6.15 4.70
C GLU A 221 -33.69 4.96 3.74
N THR A 222 -32.96 3.88 4.04
CA THR A 222 -33.02 2.64 3.25
C THR A 222 -34.42 2.00 3.34
N CYS A 223 -35.03 1.92 4.53
CA CYS A 223 -36.37 1.37 4.74
C CYS A 223 -37.42 2.23 4.03
N ILE A 224 -37.35 3.55 4.15
CA ILE A 224 -38.26 4.49 3.47
C ILE A 224 -38.13 4.33 1.93
N SER A 225 -36.92 4.22 1.40
CA SER A 225 -36.70 3.98 -0.03
C SER A 225 -37.33 2.65 -0.50
N ARG A 226 -37.20 1.60 0.29
CA ARG A 226 -37.82 0.29 -0.02
C ARG A 226 -39.35 0.36 0.08
N TYR A 227 -39.88 1.10 1.05
CA TYR A 227 -41.33 1.33 1.20
C TYR A 227 -41.88 2.10 0.00
N THR A 228 -41.26 3.20 -0.39
CA THR A 228 -41.69 4.01 -1.55
C THR A 228 -41.58 3.26 -2.88
N GLN A 229 -40.68 2.27 -3.00
CA GLN A 229 -40.56 1.38 -4.16
C GLN A 229 -41.48 0.18 -4.10
N HIS A 230 -42.43 0.13 -3.17
CA HIS A 230 -43.33 -1.01 -2.94
C HIS A 230 -42.64 -2.37 -2.69
N LYS A 231 -41.36 -2.34 -2.25
CA LYS A 231 -40.57 -3.52 -1.83
C LYS A 231 -40.75 -3.85 -0.35
N LEU A 232 -41.37 -2.96 0.40
CA LEU A 232 -41.78 -3.10 1.79
C LEU A 232 -43.21 -2.67 1.92
N GLN A 233 -44.07 -3.49 2.56
CA GLN A 233 -45.51 -3.20 2.66
C GLN A 233 -45.79 -2.23 3.80
N THR A 234 -45.07 -2.39 4.91
CA THR A 234 -45.27 -1.61 6.14
C THR A 234 -43.90 -1.20 6.71
N LEU A 235 -43.90 -0.06 7.36
CA LEU A 235 -42.72 0.42 8.12
C LEU A 235 -43.26 1.13 9.37
N THR A 236 -43.05 0.52 10.52
CA THR A 236 -43.46 1.07 11.80
C THR A 236 -42.23 1.54 12.60
N VAL A 237 -42.35 2.66 13.28
CA VAL A 237 -41.30 3.25 14.10
C VAL A 237 -41.88 3.54 15.50
N ALA A 238 -41.13 3.18 16.54
CA ALA A 238 -41.47 3.50 17.92
C ALA A 238 -40.33 4.26 18.61
N MET A 239 -40.68 5.16 19.51
CA MET A 239 -39.75 5.88 20.36
C MET A 239 -40.01 5.49 21.82
N GLY A 240 -38.95 5.17 22.55
CA GLY A 240 -39.00 4.89 24.01
C GLY A 240 -38.07 5.83 24.75
N ASP A 241 -38.45 6.15 25.97
CA ASP A 241 -37.68 6.96 26.92
C ASP A 241 -37.72 6.27 28.30
N ILE A 242 -36.63 6.40 29.09
CA ILE A 242 -36.59 5.79 30.45
C ILE A 242 -37.15 6.79 31.43
N ASP A 243 -38.31 6.44 31.97
CA ASP A 243 -38.96 7.22 33.00
C ASP A 243 -38.06 7.45 34.25
N PHE A 244 -37.95 8.70 34.71
CA PHE A 244 -37.17 9.11 35.87
C PHE A 244 -35.67 8.74 35.81
N PHE A 245 -35.06 8.58 34.63
CA PHE A 245 -33.64 8.22 34.48
C PHE A 245 -32.70 9.17 35.20
N LYS A 246 -33.00 10.48 35.13
CA LYS A 246 -32.26 11.48 35.89
C LYS A 246 -32.29 11.21 37.41
N HIS A 247 -33.42 10.78 37.95
CA HIS A 247 -33.52 10.44 39.38
C HIS A 247 -32.65 9.23 39.76
N VAL A 248 -32.53 8.25 38.87
CA VAL A 248 -31.61 7.12 39.04
C VAL A 248 -30.15 7.64 39.11
N ASN A 249 -29.75 8.49 38.18
CA ASN A 249 -28.41 9.09 38.19
C ASN A 249 -28.13 9.94 39.45
N ASP A 250 -29.08 10.78 39.82
CA ASP A 250 -28.93 11.68 40.96
C ASP A 250 -28.88 10.90 42.33
N THR A 251 -29.56 9.75 42.40
CA THR A 251 -29.65 8.95 43.63
C THR A 251 -28.52 7.92 43.75
N TYR A 252 -28.18 7.23 42.65
CA TYR A 252 -27.30 6.06 42.67
C TYR A 252 -25.98 6.29 41.90
N GLY A 253 -25.82 7.47 41.27
CA GLY A 253 -24.64 7.83 40.48
C GLY A 253 -24.73 7.39 39.04
N HIS A 254 -23.87 7.99 38.19
CA HIS A 254 -23.85 7.74 36.75
C HIS A 254 -23.49 6.29 36.39
N ASP A 255 -22.67 5.60 37.20
CA ASP A 255 -22.33 4.20 36.93
C ASP A 255 -23.54 3.28 37.00
N ALA A 256 -24.50 3.56 37.94
CA ALA A 256 -25.76 2.85 38.06
C ALA A 256 -26.67 3.13 36.86
N GLY A 257 -26.77 4.38 36.41
CA GLY A 257 -27.49 4.74 35.19
C GLY A 257 -26.91 4.06 33.93
N ASP A 258 -25.59 3.98 33.82
CA ASP A 258 -24.92 3.27 32.75
C ASP A 258 -25.24 1.78 32.71
N GLU A 259 -25.36 1.13 33.89
CA GLU A 259 -25.73 -0.29 33.94
C GLU A 259 -27.21 -0.51 33.63
N VAL A 260 -28.10 0.42 33.98
CA VAL A 260 -29.51 0.42 33.53
C VAL A 260 -29.56 0.46 32.01
N LEU A 261 -28.82 1.41 31.36
CA LEU A 261 -28.77 1.53 29.91
C LEU A 261 -28.26 0.24 29.25
N ARG A 262 -27.19 -0.36 29.78
CA ARG A 262 -26.64 -1.63 29.24
C ARG A 262 -27.64 -2.78 29.39
N THR A 263 -28.32 -2.85 30.51
CA THR A 263 -29.28 -3.93 30.79
C THR A 263 -30.50 -3.85 29.90
N LEU A 264 -31.09 -2.65 29.76
CA LEU A 264 -32.22 -2.43 28.83
C LEU A 264 -31.80 -2.69 27.39
N SER A 265 -30.61 -2.28 27.00
CA SER A 265 -30.14 -2.54 25.62
C SER A 265 -30.01 -4.03 25.31
N ARG A 266 -29.54 -4.84 26.27
CA ARG A 266 -29.48 -6.31 26.11
C ARG A 266 -30.90 -6.91 26.01
N LEU A 267 -31.83 -6.42 26.81
CA LEU A 267 -33.22 -6.86 26.75
C LEU A 267 -33.86 -6.49 25.41
N PHE A 268 -33.67 -5.27 24.94
CA PHE A 268 -34.16 -4.83 23.64
C PHE A 268 -33.62 -5.72 22.49
N CYS A 269 -32.34 -6.02 22.47
CA CYS A 269 -31.76 -6.93 21.49
C CYS A 269 -32.37 -8.33 21.54
N THR A 270 -32.69 -8.82 22.74
CA THR A 270 -33.25 -10.16 22.96
C THR A 270 -34.71 -10.22 22.47
N VAL A 271 -35.53 -9.24 22.83
CA VAL A 271 -36.96 -9.22 22.53
C VAL A 271 -37.24 -8.83 21.08
N ILE A 272 -36.55 -7.79 20.61
CA ILE A 272 -36.71 -7.32 19.23
C ILE A 272 -36.14 -8.33 18.23
N GLY A 273 -34.91 -8.85 18.50
CA GLY A 273 -34.24 -9.86 17.67
C GLY A 273 -34.20 -9.47 16.19
N GLU A 274 -34.65 -10.40 15.32
CA GLU A 274 -34.70 -10.17 13.87
C GLU A 274 -35.95 -9.41 13.39
N LYS A 275 -36.91 -9.10 14.31
CA LYS A 275 -38.17 -8.43 13.95
C LYS A 275 -37.99 -6.95 13.65
N GLY A 276 -36.92 -6.34 14.19
CA GLY A 276 -36.70 -4.91 14.04
C GLY A 276 -35.26 -4.52 14.36
N GLU A 277 -35.03 -3.22 14.37
CA GLU A 277 -33.73 -2.62 14.70
C GLU A 277 -33.94 -1.60 15.81
N VAL A 278 -32.94 -1.51 16.72
CA VAL A 278 -32.97 -0.58 17.85
C VAL A 278 -31.71 0.25 17.90
N CYS A 279 -31.84 1.53 18.23
CA CYS A 279 -30.70 2.41 18.46
C CYS A 279 -30.88 3.22 19.73
N ARG A 280 -29.77 3.64 20.30
CA ARG A 280 -29.74 4.70 21.30
C ARG A 280 -29.83 6.04 20.57
N TRP A 281 -30.97 6.73 20.69
CA TRP A 281 -31.25 7.96 19.98
C TRP A 281 -30.69 9.20 20.69
N GLY A 282 -30.72 9.18 22.01
CA GLY A 282 -30.26 10.22 22.92
C GLY A 282 -29.66 9.67 24.19
N GLY A 283 -29.58 10.44 25.24
CA GLY A 283 -29.06 10.02 26.56
C GLY A 283 -29.79 8.81 27.12
N GLU A 284 -31.12 8.91 27.20
CA GLU A 284 -32.05 7.93 27.75
C GLU A 284 -33.15 7.52 26.76
N GLU A 285 -33.03 8.02 25.50
CA GLU A 285 -33.99 7.77 24.43
C GLU A 285 -33.55 6.65 23.50
N PHE A 286 -34.50 5.81 23.10
CA PHE A 286 -34.30 4.69 22.17
C PHE A 286 -35.28 4.76 21.02
N LEU A 287 -34.80 4.51 19.78
CA LEU A 287 -35.62 4.41 18.59
C LEU A 287 -35.62 2.99 18.08
N PHE A 288 -36.84 2.50 17.81
CA PHE A 288 -37.09 1.16 17.28
C PHE A 288 -37.68 1.30 15.88
N VAL A 289 -37.22 0.47 14.92
CA VAL A 289 -37.65 0.47 13.54
C VAL A 289 -38.03 -0.95 13.17
N PHE A 290 -39.24 -1.13 12.64
CA PHE A 290 -39.84 -2.42 12.32
C PHE A 290 -40.22 -2.48 10.83
N PRO A 291 -39.32 -2.92 9.95
CA PRO A 291 -39.62 -3.10 8.54
C PRO A 291 -40.49 -4.33 8.32
N GLY A 292 -41.67 -4.17 7.76
CA GLY A 292 -42.58 -5.27 7.43
C GLY A 292 -43.62 -5.61 8.52
N MET A 293 -43.53 -5.01 9.70
CA MET A 293 -44.52 -5.16 10.77
C MET A 293 -45.52 -4.01 10.72
N ASP A 294 -46.80 -4.31 10.94
CA ASP A 294 -47.81 -3.28 11.05
C ASP A 294 -47.90 -2.69 12.47
N MET A 295 -48.76 -1.69 12.62
CA MET A 295 -48.90 -0.95 13.87
C MET A 295 -49.43 -1.83 15.01
N GLU A 296 -50.32 -2.75 14.73
CA GLU A 296 -50.95 -3.63 15.75
C GLU A 296 -49.93 -4.66 16.26
N GLU A 297 -49.16 -5.27 15.36
CA GLU A 297 -48.08 -6.21 15.70
C GLU A 297 -46.98 -5.53 16.53
N VAL A 298 -46.55 -4.33 16.17
CA VAL A 298 -45.56 -3.56 16.92
C VAL A 298 -46.09 -3.14 18.28
N GLN A 299 -47.34 -2.71 18.38
CA GLN A 299 -47.97 -2.31 19.65
C GLN A 299 -48.02 -3.48 20.63
N LEU A 300 -48.35 -4.68 20.19
CA LEU A 300 -48.33 -5.88 21.00
C LEU A 300 -46.90 -6.19 21.49
N LEU A 301 -45.92 -6.20 20.58
CA LEU A 301 -44.55 -6.49 20.91
C LEU A 301 -43.94 -5.46 21.91
N MET A 302 -44.27 -4.18 21.77
CA MET A 302 -43.81 -3.13 22.68
C MET A 302 -44.52 -3.20 24.02
N SER A 303 -45.79 -3.68 24.08
CA SER A 303 -46.50 -3.94 25.35
C SER A 303 -45.83 -5.09 26.11
N ASP A 304 -45.54 -6.20 25.46
CA ASP A 304 -44.83 -7.34 26.06
C ASP A 304 -43.43 -6.90 26.58
N LEU A 305 -42.71 -6.08 25.77
CA LEU A 305 -41.40 -5.53 26.19
C LEU A 305 -41.53 -4.66 27.48
N LEU A 306 -42.57 -3.83 27.58
CA LEU A 306 -42.80 -3.01 28.76
C LEU A 306 -43.11 -3.85 29.99
N ASP A 307 -43.81 -4.99 29.84
CA ASP A 307 -44.08 -5.91 30.93
C ASP A 307 -42.82 -6.67 31.39
N ASP A 308 -41.89 -6.97 30.45
CA ASP A 308 -40.58 -7.57 30.78
C ASP A 308 -39.64 -6.60 31.50
N ILE A 309 -39.83 -5.30 31.40
CA ILE A 309 -39.03 -4.24 32.05
C ILE A 309 -39.52 -4.01 33.49
N ARG A 310 -40.79 -4.27 33.79
CA ARG A 310 -41.41 -4.04 35.09
C ARG A 310 -41.13 -5.16 36.08
#